data_23d522b3cb2247a3087dd2334e92df6e
#
_entry.id   23d522b3cb2247a3087dd2334e92df6e
#
_cell.length_a   1.000
_cell.length_b   1.000
_cell.length_c   1.000
_cell.angle_alpha   90.00
_cell.angle_beta   90.00
_cell.angle_gamma   90.00
#
_symmetry.space_group_name_H-M   'P 1'
#
loop_
_entity.id
_entity.type
_entity.pdbx_description
1 polymer ?
#
loop_
_entity_poly.entity_id
_entity_poly.type
_entity_poly.pdbx_seq_one_letter_code
_entity_poly.pdbx_strand_id
1 'polypeptide(L)'
;TLDRSSAASDVYKRQTQVSPDGDHWKLNGEKFYSTGSIFSDWIDVYAQRSDTGADVIAATRTHQPGVVQRDDWDGFGQRTTGSGTTRFTDAVVEADNVIDFATRFKYQTAFYQLVLLASLAGIGRAALNDVAQQVRSRKRIYSHGNAAHVSQDPQVQQVVGEVAALVYAAEASALKAAVPAQRAYLARFAGDEVAEREANVAAEIESATAQVVVSELIQRATSELFNALGASDVRQGKALDRHWRNARTVSSHNPVIYKARIVGDWVINGTEPPFVWQIGNGPGKA
;
A
#
# COMPACT_ATOMS: atom_id res chain seq x y z
N THR A 1 25.80 -15.74 -3.57
CA THR A 1 24.65 -14.87 -3.85
C THR A 1 23.41 -15.71 -3.69
N LEU A 2 22.89 -15.79 -2.47
CA LEU A 2 21.62 -16.40 -2.17
C LEU A 2 20.54 -15.50 -2.77
N ASP A 3 19.82 -16.06 -3.71
CA ASP A 3 18.67 -15.45 -4.34
C ASP A 3 17.60 -15.14 -3.27
N ARG A 4 17.47 -13.86 -2.90
CA ARG A 4 16.49 -13.37 -1.93
C ARG A 4 15.07 -13.32 -2.49
N SER A 5 14.84 -13.82 -3.68
CA SER A 5 13.51 -14.01 -4.27
C SER A 5 12.81 -15.26 -3.76
N SER A 6 13.31 -15.91 -2.71
CA SER A 6 12.74 -17.14 -2.16
C SER A 6 11.46 -16.95 -1.33
N ALA A 7 10.56 -16.04 -1.74
CA ALA A 7 9.15 -16.23 -1.45
C ALA A 7 8.60 -17.51 -2.11
N ALA A 8 9.43 -18.22 -2.89
CA ALA A 8 9.02 -19.36 -3.69
C ALA A 8 9.49 -20.74 -3.16
N SER A 9 10.25 -20.84 -2.08
CA SER A 9 10.90 -22.10 -1.76
C SER A 9 10.25 -22.98 -0.69
N ASP A 10 9.11 -22.61 -0.11
CA ASP A 10 8.38 -23.53 0.77
C ASP A 10 6.86 -23.51 0.51
N VAL A 11 6.48 -24.13 -0.59
CA VAL A 11 5.08 -24.32 -1.00
C VAL A 11 4.29 -25.22 -0.02
N TYR A 12 4.96 -25.86 0.94
CA TYR A 12 4.36 -26.85 1.84
C TYR A 12 4.34 -26.48 3.34
N LYS A 13 5.12 -25.48 3.76
CA LYS A 13 5.05 -24.94 5.14
C LYS A 13 5.16 -23.42 5.09
N ARG A 14 4.22 -22.72 5.71
CA ARG A 14 4.36 -21.28 5.88
C ARG A 14 5.61 -20.99 6.69
N GLN A 15 6.38 -19.99 6.28
CA GLN A 15 7.66 -19.63 6.92
C GLN A 15 7.50 -19.16 8.36
N THR A 16 6.28 -18.77 8.79
CA THR A 16 6.01 -18.29 10.13
C THR A 16 4.95 -19.18 10.77
N GLN A 17 5.31 -19.80 11.89
CA GLN A 17 4.45 -20.72 12.62
C GLN A 17 4.29 -20.29 14.07
N VAL A 18 3.11 -20.57 14.63
CA VAL A 18 2.85 -20.45 16.06
C VAL A 18 2.57 -21.84 16.62
N SER A 19 3.25 -22.16 17.74
CA SER A 19 3.17 -23.47 18.41
C SER A 19 2.71 -23.28 19.85
N PRO A 20 1.80 -24.14 20.39
CA PRO A 20 1.39 -24.06 21.78
C PRO A 20 2.57 -24.33 22.73
N ASP A 21 2.63 -23.57 23.83
CA ASP A 21 3.65 -23.73 24.89
C ASP A 21 3.04 -23.38 26.25
N GLY A 22 2.38 -24.38 26.88
CA GLY A 22 1.64 -24.16 28.12
C GLY A 22 0.45 -23.23 27.94
N ASP A 23 0.42 -22.14 28.70
CA ASP A 23 -0.67 -21.14 28.69
C ASP A 23 -0.50 -20.06 27.59
N HIS A 24 0.56 -20.13 26.78
CA HIS A 24 0.86 -19.19 25.73
C HIS A 24 1.35 -19.90 24.47
N TRP A 25 1.75 -19.14 23.48
CA TRP A 25 2.23 -19.64 22.19
C TRP A 25 3.62 -19.10 21.90
N LYS A 26 4.40 -19.85 21.12
CA LYS A 26 5.69 -19.44 20.59
C LYS A 26 5.58 -19.18 19.09
N LEU A 27 6.00 -18.00 18.68
CA LEU A 27 6.06 -17.59 17.29
C LEU A 27 7.49 -17.75 16.78
N ASN A 28 7.63 -18.46 15.65
CA ASN A 28 8.89 -18.71 14.96
C ASN A 28 8.78 -18.43 13.47
N GLY A 29 9.79 -17.79 12.89
CA GLY A 29 9.88 -17.52 11.48
C GLY A 29 10.41 -16.14 11.14
N GLU A 30 10.24 -15.75 9.88
CA GLU A 30 10.72 -14.46 9.38
C GLU A 30 9.67 -13.81 8.47
N LYS A 31 9.50 -12.50 8.58
CA LYS A 31 8.67 -11.67 7.72
C LYS A 31 9.51 -10.65 7.01
N PHE A 32 9.34 -10.57 5.70
CA PHE A 32 9.91 -9.53 4.86
C PHE A 32 8.86 -8.44 4.63
N TYR A 33 9.33 -7.21 4.45
CA TYR A 33 8.45 -6.06 4.20
C TYR A 33 7.45 -5.79 5.34
N SER A 34 7.93 -5.96 6.60
CA SER A 34 7.11 -5.69 7.79
C SER A 34 6.97 -4.18 8.03
N THR A 35 6.24 -3.52 7.13
CA THR A 35 6.11 -2.07 7.07
C THR A 35 5.63 -1.49 8.40
N GLY A 36 6.39 -0.51 8.91
CA GLY A 36 6.07 0.21 10.14
C GLY A 36 6.41 -0.55 11.44
N SER A 37 6.80 -1.81 11.36
CA SER A 37 7.01 -2.66 12.55
C SER A 37 8.07 -2.11 13.51
N ILE A 38 9.14 -1.49 13.01
CA ILE A 38 10.19 -0.89 13.83
C ILE A 38 9.73 0.33 14.65
N PHE A 39 8.54 0.88 14.35
CA PHE A 39 7.94 2.02 15.03
C PHE A 39 6.74 1.64 15.90
N SER A 40 6.37 0.35 15.92
CA SER A 40 5.15 -0.12 16.59
C SER A 40 5.45 -0.93 17.86
N ASP A 41 4.53 -0.89 18.81
CA ASP A 41 4.58 -1.73 20.02
C ASP A 41 4.05 -3.15 19.76
N TRP A 42 3.25 -3.32 18.70
CA TRP A 42 2.63 -4.58 18.31
C TRP A 42 2.71 -4.80 16.82
N ILE A 43 2.87 -6.07 16.42
CA ILE A 43 2.83 -6.52 15.02
C ILE A 43 1.69 -7.51 14.85
N ASP A 44 0.91 -7.34 13.80
CA ASP A 44 -0.08 -8.27 13.29
C ASP A 44 0.62 -9.28 12.37
N VAL A 45 0.90 -10.49 12.87
CA VAL A 45 1.68 -11.51 12.16
C VAL A 45 0.77 -12.60 11.62
N TYR A 46 0.64 -12.66 10.31
CA TYR A 46 -0.01 -13.80 9.66
C TYR A 46 0.88 -15.04 9.78
N ALA A 47 0.38 -16.08 10.45
CA ALA A 47 1.10 -17.29 10.75
C ALA A 47 0.23 -18.53 10.57
N GLN A 48 0.83 -19.73 10.67
CA GLN A 48 0.13 -20.99 10.69
C GLN A 48 0.32 -21.70 12.02
N ARG A 49 -0.72 -22.24 12.58
CA ARG A 49 -0.65 -23.10 13.76
C ARG A 49 0.08 -24.40 13.44
N SER A 50 1.07 -24.76 14.23
CA SER A 50 1.86 -25.98 14.04
C SER A 50 1.08 -27.27 14.36
N ASP A 51 0.07 -27.17 15.24
CA ASP A 51 -0.72 -28.30 15.72
C ASP A 51 -1.90 -28.66 14.78
N THR A 52 -2.56 -27.67 14.21
CA THR A 52 -3.76 -27.84 13.38
C THR A 52 -3.56 -27.52 11.90
N GLY A 53 -2.49 -26.78 11.58
CA GLY A 53 -2.30 -26.21 10.24
C GLY A 53 -3.22 -25.03 9.90
N ALA A 54 -4.03 -24.57 10.86
CA ALA A 54 -4.94 -23.45 10.66
C ALA A 54 -4.18 -22.12 10.50
N ASP A 55 -4.69 -21.27 9.64
CA ASP A 55 -4.19 -19.93 9.45
C ASP A 55 -4.68 -19.00 10.55
N VAL A 56 -3.76 -18.22 11.14
CA VAL A 56 -4.05 -17.31 12.24
C VAL A 56 -3.34 -15.97 12.08
N ILE A 57 -3.79 -15.00 12.83
CA ILE A 57 -3.06 -13.79 13.15
C ILE A 57 -2.54 -13.91 14.58
N ALA A 58 -1.22 -13.77 14.74
CA ALA A 58 -0.58 -13.65 16.02
C ALA A 58 -0.24 -12.19 16.29
N ALA A 59 -1.03 -11.53 17.14
CA ALA A 59 -0.71 -10.18 17.60
C ALA A 59 0.45 -10.26 18.59
N THR A 60 1.61 -9.79 18.18
CA THR A 60 2.89 -10.00 18.87
C THR A 60 3.49 -8.67 19.33
N ARG A 61 3.90 -8.60 20.59
CA ARG A 61 4.67 -7.44 21.10
C ARG A 61 6.01 -7.34 20.39
N THR A 62 6.41 -6.14 20.00
CA THR A 62 7.69 -5.91 19.32
C THR A 62 8.86 -5.89 20.31
N HIS A 63 8.65 -5.32 21.49
CA HIS A 63 9.68 -5.14 22.52
C HIS A 63 9.70 -6.32 23.48
N GLN A 64 10.17 -7.48 23.00
CA GLN A 64 10.33 -8.68 23.81
C GLN A 64 11.52 -9.55 23.33
N PRO A 65 12.04 -10.46 24.16
CA PRO A 65 13.01 -11.47 23.70
C PRO A 65 12.44 -12.27 22.53
N GLY A 66 13.31 -12.59 21.57
CA GLY A 66 12.93 -13.38 20.41
C GLY A 66 12.36 -12.57 19.23
N VAL A 67 12.14 -11.26 19.36
CA VAL A 67 11.75 -10.39 18.25
C VAL A 67 12.92 -9.51 17.84
N VAL A 68 13.36 -9.65 16.58
CA VAL A 68 14.46 -8.85 16.01
C VAL A 68 13.97 -8.18 14.74
N GLN A 69 13.95 -6.86 14.74
CA GLN A 69 13.55 -6.02 13.62
C GLN A 69 14.79 -5.38 12.99
N ARG A 70 14.83 -5.33 11.66
CA ARG A 70 15.92 -4.71 10.89
C ARG A 70 15.35 -3.64 9.98
N ASP A 71 16.05 -2.52 9.89
CA ASP A 71 15.77 -1.48 8.90
C ASP A 71 16.64 -1.72 7.65
N ASP A 72 16.36 -2.83 6.96
CA ASP A 72 17.08 -3.30 5.78
C ASP A 72 16.30 -3.15 4.47
N TRP A 73 15.28 -2.28 4.44
CA TRP A 73 14.57 -1.93 3.22
C TRP A 73 15.47 -1.17 2.25
N ASP A 74 15.72 -1.75 1.09
CA ASP A 74 16.60 -1.22 0.04
C ASP A 74 15.86 -0.73 -1.22
N GLY A 75 14.53 -0.57 -1.15
CA GLY A 75 13.73 -0.03 -2.26
C GLY A 75 14.12 1.40 -2.64
N PHE A 76 13.97 1.74 -3.92
CA PHE A 76 14.31 3.08 -4.41
C PHE A 76 13.35 4.19 -3.92
N GLY A 77 12.19 3.84 -3.39
CA GLY A 77 11.22 4.75 -2.77
C GLY A 77 10.69 4.23 -1.43
N GLN A 78 9.89 5.04 -0.75
CA GLN A 78 9.33 4.69 0.57
C GLN A 78 10.40 4.30 1.60
N ARG A 79 11.54 4.98 1.59
CA ARG A 79 12.73 4.61 2.36
C ARG A 79 12.60 4.83 3.88
N THR A 80 11.59 5.55 4.31
CA THR A 80 11.35 5.89 5.73
C THR A 80 10.20 5.11 6.35
N THR A 81 9.71 4.06 5.67
CA THR A 81 8.55 3.28 6.14
C THR A 81 8.91 2.17 7.12
N GLY A 82 10.20 1.89 7.33
CA GLY A 82 10.64 0.77 8.15
C GLY A 82 10.11 -0.58 7.63
N SER A 83 10.11 -0.75 6.29
CA SER A 83 9.62 -1.98 5.63
C SER A 83 10.67 -3.09 5.59
N GLY A 84 11.45 -3.23 6.64
CA GLY A 84 12.54 -4.20 6.74
C GLY A 84 12.09 -5.60 7.15
N THR A 85 13.05 -6.39 7.57
CA THR A 85 12.88 -7.77 8.00
C THR A 85 12.58 -7.85 9.49
N THR A 86 11.59 -8.68 9.88
CA THR A 86 11.34 -9.06 11.28
C THR A 86 11.51 -10.56 11.44
N ARG A 87 12.38 -10.96 12.37
CA ARG A 87 12.61 -12.35 12.74
C ARG A 87 12.03 -12.63 14.11
N PHE A 88 11.37 -13.78 14.20
CA PHE A 88 10.80 -14.32 15.43
C PHE A 88 11.54 -15.62 15.79
N THR A 89 12.00 -15.71 17.04
CA THR A 89 12.65 -16.90 17.61
C THR A 89 12.08 -17.12 18.99
N ASP A 90 11.17 -18.08 19.12
CA ASP A 90 10.41 -18.37 20.33
C ASP A 90 9.77 -17.12 20.96
N ALA A 91 9.33 -16.17 20.12
CA ALA A 91 8.66 -14.99 20.60
C ALA A 91 7.30 -15.35 21.23
N VAL A 92 7.04 -14.86 22.43
CA VAL A 92 5.84 -15.19 23.19
C VAL A 92 4.62 -14.47 22.61
N VAL A 93 3.53 -15.21 22.43
CA VAL A 93 2.21 -14.68 22.05
C VAL A 93 1.19 -15.21 23.06
N GLU A 94 0.47 -14.30 23.69
CA GLU A 94 -0.63 -14.65 24.60
C GLU A 94 -1.71 -15.42 23.86
N ALA A 95 -2.38 -16.36 24.51
CA ALA A 95 -3.38 -17.23 23.87
C ALA A 95 -4.51 -16.43 23.21
N ASP A 96 -4.99 -15.37 23.85
CA ASP A 96 -6.05 -14.50 23.35
C ASP A 96 -5.61 -13.65 22.13
N ASN A 97 -4.33 -13.56 21.89
CA ASN A 97 -3.73 -12.83 20.77
C ASN A 97 -3.46 -13.71 19.53
N VAL A 98 -3.82 -15.01 19.59
CA VAL A 98 -3.81 -15.93 18.45
C VAL A 98 -5.23 -16.04 17.91
N ILE A 99 -5.52 -15.25 16.88
CA ILE A 99 -6.86 -15.04 16.32
C ILE A 99 -7.00 -15.89 15.05
N ASP A 100 -8.08 -16.66 14.94
CA ASP A 100 -8.38 -17.40 13.71
C ASP A 100 -8.53 -16.43 12.53
N PHE A 101 -7.78 -16.68 11.46
CA PHE A 101 -7.81 -15.86 10.26
C PHE A 101 -9.22 -15.77 9.63
N ALA A 102 -10.02 -16.83 9.74
CA ALA A 102 -11.36 -16.88 9.19
C ALA A 102 -12.33 -15.89 9.88
N THR A 103 -12.03 -15.46 11.11
CA THR A 103 -12.88 -14.51 11.87
C THR A 103 -12.64 -13.05 11.49
N ARG A 104 -11.66 -12.77 10.64
CA ARG A 104 -11.36 -11.40 10.22
C ARG A 104 -12.50 -10.81 9.38
N PHE A 105 -12.61 -9.49 9.41
CA PHE A 105 -13.56 -8.78 8.55
C PHE A 105 -13.14 -8.90 7.07
N LYS A 106 -14.11 -9.16 6.19
CA LYS A 106 -13.83 -9.48 4.77
C LYS A 106 -13.32 -8.29 3.97
N TYR A 107 -13.67 -7.05 4.33
CA TYR A 107 -13.19 -5.83 3.66
C TYR A 107 -11.73 -5.45 4.01
N GLN A 108 -11.00 -6.30 4.73
CA GLN A 108 -9.64 -5.98 5.19
C GLN A 108 -8.65 -5.72 4.04
N THR A 109 -8.71 -6.53 2.99
CA THR A 109 -7.86 -6.33 1.81
C THR A 109 -8.16 -5.01 1.12
N ALA A 110 -9.42 -4.65 0.98
CA ALA A 110 -9.87 -3.35 0.51
C ALA A 110 -9.38 -2.23 1.43
N PHE A 111 -9.48 -2.40 2.75
CA PHE A 111 -9.01 -1.42 3.73
C PHE A 111 -7.51 -1.16 3.62
N TYR A 112 -6.69 -2.19 3.53
CA TYR A 112 -5.25 -2.02 3.31
C TYR A 112 -4.95 -1.31 1.99
N GLN A 113 -5.71 -1.62 0.95
CA GLN A 113 -5.58 -0.90 -0.33
C GLN A 113 -5.96 0.58 -0.19
N LEU A 114 -6.97 0.93 0.62
CA LEU A 114 -7.32 2.34 0.89
C LEU A 114 -6.19 3.12 1.56
N VAL A 115 -5.43 2.51 2.46
CA VAL A 115 -4.24 3.14 3.07
C VAL A 115 -3.18 3.46 2.01
N LEU A 116 -2.97 2.55 1.04
CA LEU A 116 -2.06 2.78 -0.07
C LEU A 116 -2.56 3.89 -1.02
N LEU A 117 -3.87 3.93 -1.30
CA LEU A 117 -4.49 4.97 -2.11
C LEU A 117 -4.39 6.35 -1.45
N ALA A 118 -4.63 6.43 -0.14
CA ALA A 118 -4.45 7.67 0.63
C ALA A 118 -2.99 8.14 0.60
N SER A 119 -2.04 7.21 0.71
CA SER A 119 -0.61 7.50 0.60
C SER A 119 -0.24 8.05 -0.78
N LEU A 120 -0.77 7.46 -1.87
CA LEU A 120 -0.57 7.96 -3.23
C LEU A 120 -1.16 9.35 -3.43
N ALA A 121 -2.38 9.59 -2.97
CA ALA A 121 -3.02 10.90 -3.02
C ALA A 121 -2.19 11.96 -2.26
N GLY A 122 -1.69 11.60 -1.07
CA GLY A 122 -0.80 12.45 -0.28
C GLY A 122 0.53 12.78 -0.98
N ILE A 123 1.12 11.81 -1.68
CA ILE A 123 2.33 12.03 -2.50
C ILE A 123 2.02 13.02 -3.63
N GLY A 124 0.89 12.87 -4.31
CA GLY A 124 0.45 13.79 -5.35
C GLY A 124 0.27 15.21 -4.84
N ARG A 125 -0.39 15.37 -3.69
CA ARG A 125 -0.57 16.68 -3.03
C ARG A 125 0.77 17.32 -2.66
N ALA A 126 1.69 16.55 -2.11
CA ALA A 126 3.03 17.03 -1.77
C ALA A 126 3.81 17.46 -3.03
N ALA A 127 3.71 16.70 -4.11
CA ALA A 127 4.33 17.02 -5.40
C ALA A 127 3.78 18.33 -5.98
N LEU A 128 2.46 18.52 -5.95
CA LEU A 128 1.80 19.77 -6.40
C LEU A 128 2.24 20.97 -5.57
N ASN A 129 2.31 20.83 -4.25
CA ASN A 129 2.77 21.90 -3.38
C ASN A 129 4.23 22.30 -3.67
N ASP A 130 5.09 21.31 -3.87
CA ASP A 130 6.51 21.55 -4.15
C ASP A 130 6.71 22.23 -5.52
N VAL A 131 6.05 21.77 -6.58
CA VAL A 131 6.17 22.41 -7.90
C VAL A 131 5.65 23.84 -7.85
N ALA A 132 4.52 24.08 -7.20
CA ALA A 132 3.97 25.42 -7.03
C ALA A 132 4.93 26.35 -6.26
N GLN A 133 5.59 25.84 -5.23
CA GLN A 133 6.59 26.58 -4.48
C GLN A 133 7.84 26.89 -5.35
N GLN A 134 8.35 25.91 -6.11
CA GLN A 134 9.48 26.10 -7.00
C GLN A 134 9.17 27.18 -8.07
N VAL A 135 7.99 27.12 -8.69
CA VAL A 135 7.54 28.12 -9.67
C VAL A 135 7.45 29.51 -9.07
N ARG A 136 6.86 29.66 -7.87
CA ARG A 136 6.76 30.96 -7.18
C ARG A 136 8.12 31.56 -6.79
N SER A 137 9.06 30.73 -6.37
CA SER A 137 10.38 31.16 -5.90
C SER A 137 11.39 31.41 -7.03
N ARG A 138 11.09 30.98 -8.26
CA ARG A 138 12.01 31.04 -9.40
C ARG A 138 12.12 32.47 -9.93
N LYS A 139 13.35 33.01 -9.88
CA LYS A 139 13.66 34.35 -10.38
C LYS A 139 14.12 34.39 -11.85
N ARG A 140 14.67 33.27 -12.33
CA ARG A 140 15.23 33.18 -13.68
C ARG A 140 14.14 32.78 -14.65
N ILE A 141 13.96 33.57 -15.69
CA ILE A 141 13.08 33.26 -16.82
C ILE A 141 13.87 32.63 -17.96
N TYR A 142 13.21 31.85 -18.78
CA TYR A 142 13.75 31.31 -20.03
C TYR A 142 13.52 32.34 -21.16
N SER A 143 14.43 32.39 -22.14
CA SER A 143 14.35 33.38 -23.25
C SER A 143 13.10 33.27 -24.11
N HIS A 144 12.45 32.12 -24.11
CA HIS A 144 11.16 31.87 -24.81
C HIS A 144 9.96 31.89 -23.85
N GLY A 145 10.14 32.35 -22.62
CA GLY A 145 9.04 32.54 -21.69
C GLY A 145 8.12 33.69 -22.12
N ASN A 146 6.83 33.55 -21.77
CA ASN A 146 5.77 34.47 -22.24
C ASN A 146 5.40 35.54 -21.20
N ALA A 147 6.16 35.65 -20.09
CA ALA A 147 5.91 36.62 -19.02
C ALA A 147 7.19 37.09 -18.33
N ALA A 148 7.12 38.21 -17.64
CA ALA A 148 8.24 38.78 -16.84
C ALA A 148 8.58 37.93 -15.60
N HIS A 149 7.65 37.12 -15.12
CA HIS A 149 7.83 36.17 -14.01
C HIS A 149 7.34 34.79 -14.39
N VAL A 150 8.07 33.74 -13.98
CA VAL A 150 7.71 32.34 -14.28
C VAL A 150 6.31 32.00 -13.79
N SER A 151 5.91 32.51 -12.62
CA SER A 151 4.57 32.31 -12.04
C SER A 151 3.43 32.94 -12.85
N GLN A 152 3.73 33.84 -13.78
CA GLN A 152 2.77 34.50 -14.67
C GLN A 152 2.79 33.92 -16.08
N ASP A 153 3.71 33.02 -16.39
CA ASP A 153 3.81 32.39 -17.69
C ASP A 153 2.63 31.40 -17.90
N PRO A 154 1.77 31.61 -18.91
CA PRO A 154 0.58 30.79 -19.12
C PRO A 154 0.90 29.33 -19.41
N GLN A 155 2.03 29.01 -20.03
CA GLN A 155 2.45 27.62 -20.28
C GLN A 155 2.85 26.92 -18.98
N VAL A 156 3.55 27.60 -18.08
CA VAL A 156 3.89 27.09 -16.77
C VAL A 156 2.63 26.90 -15.93
N GLN A 157 1.72 27.87 -15.97
CA GLN A 157 0.42 27.78 -15.27
C GLN A 157 -0.41 26.61 -15.79
N GLN A 158 -0.41 26.35 -17.11
CA GLN A 158 -1.09 25.20 -17.69
C GLN A 158 -0.57 23.89 -17.13
N VAL A 159 0.74 23.67 -17.14
CA VAL A 159 1.36 22.44 -16.60
C VAL A 159 1.00 22.23 -15.13
N VAL A 160 1.11 23.29 -14.29
CA VAL A 160 0.74 23.19 -12.88
C VAL A 160 -0.77 22.89 -12.72
N GLY A 161 -1.62 23.47 -13.56
CA GLY A 161 -3.06 23.21 -13.59
C GLY A 161 -3.39 21.76 -13.97
N GLU A 162 -2.69 21.20 -14.95
CA GLU A 162 -2.84 19.78 -15.35
C GLU A 162 -2.41 18.84 -14.21
N VAL A 163 -1.25 19.12 -13.55
CA VAL A 163 -0.82 18.37 -12.37
C VAL A 163 -1.86 18.46 -11.26
N ALA A 164 -2.43 19.64 -11.01
CA ALA A 164 -3.47 19.84 -10.01
C ALA A 164 -4.74 19.02 -10.31
N ALA A 165 -5.14 18.96 -11.58
CA ALA A 165 -6.30 18.17 -12.01
C ALA A 165 -6.08 16.66 -11.84
N LEU A 166 -4.87 16.16 -12.15
CA LEU A 166 -4.51 14.75 -11.90
C LEU A 166 -4.57 14.41 -10.41
N VAL A 167 -4.03 15.26 -9.55
CA VAL A 167 -4.06 15.07 -8.09
C VAL A 167 -5.49 15.12 -7.56
N TYR A 168 -6.29 16.08 -8.00
CA TYR A 168 -7.70 16.20 -7.63
C TYR A 168 -8.49 14.93 -7.96
N ALA A 169 -8.33 14.41 -9.19
CA ALA A 169 -9.01 13.19 -9.62
C ALA A 169 -8.57 11.96 -8.81
N ALA A 170 -7.28 11.86 -8.48
CA ALA A 170 -6.75 10.79 -7.64
C ALA A 170 -7.30 10.85 -6.21
N GLU A 171 -7.36 12.03 -5.60
CA GLU A 171 -7.96 12.23 -4.26
C GLU A 171 -9.44 11.86 -4.25
N ALA A 172 -10.21 12.33 -5.24
CA ALA A 172 -11.63 12.01 -5.36
C ALA A 172 -11.87 10.50 -5.51
N SER A 173 -11.02 9.82 -6.30
CA SER A 173 -11.10 8.36 -6.50
C SER A 173 -10.77 7.60 -5.21
N ALA A 174 -9.74 8.01 -4.47
CA ALA A 174 -9.38 7.41 -3.19
C ALA A 174 -10.50 7.56 -2.14
N LEU A 175 -11.12 8.74 -2.06
CA LEU A 175 -12.23 9.00 -1.14
C LEU A 175 -13.48 8.19 -1.53
N LYS A 176 -13.80 8.10 -2.82
CA LYS A 176 -14.92 7.29 -3.31
C LYS A 176 -14.76 5.83 -2.92
N ALA A 177 -13.56 5.27 -3.05
CA ALA A 177 -13.29 3.87 -2.74
C ALA A 177 -13.47 3.53 -1.24
N ALA A 178 -13.40 4.51 -0.33
CA ALA A 178 -13.63 4.29 1.09
C ALA A 178 -15.11 4.07 1.45
N VAL A 179 -16.05 4.55 0.62
CA VAL A 179 -17.49 4.50 0.92
C VAL A 179 -18.02 3.07 1.10
N PRO A 180 -17.78 2.10 0.20
CA PRO A 180 -18.28 0.75 0.40
C PRO A 180 -17.61 0.02 1.57
N ALA A 181 -16.34 0.29 1.89
CA ALA A 181 -15.69 -0.27 3.08
C ALA A 181 -16.38 0.23 4.38
N GLN A 182 -16.77 1.50 4.43
CA GLN A 182 -17.57 2.02 5.53
C GLN A 182 -18.95 1.36 5.62
N ARG A 183 -19.59 1.09 4.49
CA ARG A 183 -20.88 0.35 4.46
C ARG A 183 -20.71 -1.07 4.98
N ALA A 184 -19.64 -1.79 4.58
CA ALA A 184 -19.37 -3.14 5.07
C ALA A 184 -19.18 -3.17 6.59
N TYR A 185 -18.46 -2.20 7.14
CA TYR A 185 -18.32 -2.03 8.59
C TYR A 185 -19.68 -1.86 9.27
N LEU A 186 -20.52 -0.94 8.81
CA LEU A 186 -21.84 -0.66 9.42
C LEU A 186 -22.77 -1.86 9.32
N ALA A 187 -22.83 -2.55 8.18
CA ALA A 187 -23.68 -3.72 7.98
C ALA A 187 -23.29 -4.89 8.89
N ARG A 188 -22.00 -5.12 9.09
CA ARG A 188 -21.50 -6.15 10.02
C ARG A 188 -22.01 -5.93 11.44
N PHE A 189 -21.91 -4.70 11.95
CA PHE A 189 -22.38 -4.38 13.31
C PHE A 189 -23.91 -4.29 13.45
N ALA A 190 -24.62 -4.13 12.34
CA ALA A 190 -26.08 -4.23 12.30
C ALA A 190 -26.58 -5.67 12.20
N GLY A 191 -25.69 -6.65 11.91
CA GLY A 191 -26.06 -8.05 11.72
C GLY A 191 -26.77 -8.32 10.40
N ASP A 192 -26.67 -7.43 9.41
CA ASP A 192 -27.25 -7.58 8.07
C ASP A 192 -26.25 -8.27 7.14
N GLU A 193 -26.28 -9.59 7.08
CA GLU A 193 -25.35 -10.42 6.30
C GLU A 193 -25.43 -10.14 4.79
N VAL A 194 -26.61 -9.82 4.27
CA VAL A 194 -26.80 -9.52 2.84
C VAL A 194 -26.13 -8.20 2.49
N ALA A 195 -26.47 -7.14 3.24
CA ALA A 195 -25.84 -5.83 3.05
C ALA A 195 -24.33 -5.87 3.30
N GLU A 196 -23.86 -6.66 4.29
CA GLU A 196 -22.43 -6.85 4.53
C GLU A 196 -21.74 -7.49 3.32
N ARG A 197 -22.31 -8.57 2.74
CA ARG A 197 -21.74 -9.23 1.56
C ARG A 197 -21.67 -8.29 0.37
N GLU A 198 -22.75 -7.61 0.03
CA GLU A 198 -22.80 -6.66 -1.08
C GLU A 198 -21.78 -5.53 -0.91
N ALA A 199 -21.67 -4.99 0.30
CA ALA A 199 -20.73 -3.94 0.61
C ALA A 199 -19.26 -4.43 0.55
N ASN A 200 -18.96 -5.66 0.97
CA ASN A 200 -17.63 -6.26 0.84
C ASN A 200 -17.23 -6.43 -0.64
N VAL A 201 -18.13 -6.93 -1.49
CA VAL A 201 -17.90 -7.03 -2.94
C VAL A 201 -17.60 -5.65 -3.53
N ALA A 202 -18.45 -4.68 -3.21
CA ALA A 202 -18.28 -3.30 -3.68
C ALA A 202 -16.95 -2.68 -3.18
N ALA A 203 -16.52 -2.97 -1.95
CA ALA A 203 -15.27 -2.47 -1.40
C ALA A 203 -14.04 -3.00 -2.16
N GLU A 204 -14.02 -4.29 -2.50
CA GLU A 204 -12.94 -4.88 -3.28
C GLU A 204 -12.91 -4.33 -4.72
N ILE A 205 -14.06 -4.21 -5.38
CA ILE A 205 -14.14 -3.68 -6.74
C ILE A 205 -13.76 -2.19 -6.80
N GLU A 206 -14.30 -1.36 -5.89
CA GLU A 206 -13.97 0.08 -5.85
C GLU A 206 -12.49 0.31 -5.50
N SER A 207 -11.94 -0.44 -4.54
CA SER A 207 -10.51 -0.32 -4.20
C SER A 207 -9.60 -0.78 -5.34
N ALA A 208 -9.97 -1.84 -6.07
CA ALA A 208 -9.24 -2.31 -7.24
C ALA A 208 -9.30 -1.30 -8.39
N THR A 209 -10.49 -0.75 -8.67
CA THR A 209 -10.69 0.28 -9.69
C THR A 209 -9.87 1.54 -9.35
N ALA A 210 -9.96 2.00 -8.10
CA ALA A 210 -9.22 3.17 -7.64
C ALA A 210 -7.69 2.93 -7.70
N GLN A 211 -7.21 1.72 -7.44
CA GLN A 211 -5.78 1.41 -7.56
C GLN A 211 -5.29 1.60 -9.01
N VAL A 212 -6.03 1.15 -10.00
CA VAL A 212 -5.69 1.35 -11.42
C VAL A 212 -5.60 2.83 -11.74
N VAL A 213 -6.67 3.58 -11.40
CA VAL A 213 -6.78 5.02 -11.70
C VAL A 213 -5.72 5.84 -10.95
N VAL A 214 -5.66 5.72 -9.63
CA VAL A 214 -4.78 6.54 -8.78
C VAL A 214 -3.31 6.28 -9.06
N SER A 215 -2.94 5.01 -9.30
CA SER A 215 -1.55 4.67 -9.63
C SER A 215 -1.09 5.35 -10.91
N GLU A 216 -1.92 5.41 -11.94
CA GLU A 216 -1.61 6.09 -13.20
C GLU A 216 -1.52 7.60 -13.00
N LEU A 217 -2.56 8.20 -12.41
CA LEU A 217 -2.67 9.65 -12.26
C LEU A 217 -1.49 10.23 -11.44
N ILE A 218 -1.13 9.59 -10.33
CA ILE A 218 -0.06 10.11 -9.46
C ILE A 218 1.33 9.89 -10.07
N GLN A 219 1.59 8.76 -10.73
CA GLN A 219 2.84 8.58 -11.46
C GLN A 219 2.99 9.62 -12.58
N ARG A 220 1.91 9.91 -13.30
CA ARG A 220 1.88 10.94 -14.31
C ARG A 220 2.10 12.32 -13.70
N ALA A 221 1.36 12.70 -12.67
CA ALA A 221 1.51 14.00 -11.98
C ALA A 221 2.94 14.23 -11.47
N THR A 222 3.55 13.21 -10.85
CA THR A 222 4.92 13.27 -10.30
C THR A 222 6.02 13.27 -11.37
N SER A 223 5.71 12.91 -12.61
CA SER A 223 6.58 13.02 -13.77
C SER A 223 6.41 14.36 -14.48
N GLU A 224 5.16 14.76 -14.77
CA GLU A 224 4.85 15.95 -15.55
C GLU A 224 5.17 17.27 -14.82
N LEU A 225 5.23 17.29 -13.50
CA LEU A 225 5.60 18.48 -12.73
C LEU A 225 6.92 19.11 -13.19
N PHE A 226 7.85 18.30 -13.72
CA PHE A 226 9.16 18.79 -14.21
C PHE A 226 9.03 19.64 -15.48
N ASN A 227 7.93 19.53 -16.22
CA ASN A 227 7.67 20.35 -17.41
C ASN A 227 7.40 21.84 -17.07
N ALA A 228 7.00 22.14 -15.81
CA ALA A 228 6.89 23.51 -15.30
C ALA A 228 8.22 24.11 -14.82
N LEU A 229 9.27 23.29 -14.78
CA LEU A 229 10.54 23.58 -14.13
C LEU A 229 11.68 23.63 -15.15
N GLY A 230 12.93 23.67 -14.70
CA GLY A 230 14.10 23.69 -15.56
C GLY A 230 15.20 22.75 -15.09
N ALA A 231 16.29 22.68 -15.84
CA ALA A 231 17.41 21.77 -15.57
C ALA A 231 17.98 21.89 -14.15
N SER A 232 17.89 23.04 -13.49
CA SER A 232 18.32 23.19 -12.10
C SER A 232 17.45 22.44 -11.09
N ASP A 233 16.24 22.08 -11.46
CA ASP A 233 15.28 21.46 -10.55
C ASP A 233 15.37 19.91 -10.55
N VAL A 234 16.15 19.33 -11.49
CA VAL A 234 16.49 17.90 -11.48
C VAL A 234 17.74 17.59 -10.63
N ARG A 235 18.30 18.58 -9.95
CA ARG A 235 19.46 18.39 -9.05
C ARG A 235 19.07 17.54 -7.86
N GLN A 236 19.96 16.62 -7.44
CA GLN A 236 19.75 15.75 -6.26
C GLN A 236 19.33 16.51 -5.00
N GLY A 237 19.90 17.68 -4.72
CA GLY A 237 19.56 18.48 -3.56
C GLY A 237 18.14 19.07 -3.57
N LYS A 238 17.45 19.08 -4.72
CA LYS A 238 16.03 19.42 -4.82
C LYS A 238 15.12 18.25 -4.47
N ALA A 239 15.59 17.06 -4.69
CA ALA A 239 14.93 15.78 -4.37
C ALA A 239 13.46 15.67 -4.86
N LEU A 240 13.09 16.39 -5.95
CA LEU A 240 11.72 16.35 -6.49
C LEU A 240 11.35 14.98 -7.07
N ASP A 241 12.35 14.23 -7.53
CA ASP A 241 12.22 12.85 -7.99
C ASP A 241 11.73 11.89 -6.90
N ARG A 242 11.84 12.27 -5.61
CA ARG A 242 11.32 11.47 -4.50
C ARG A 242 9.83 11.20 -4.63
N HIS A 243 9.07 12.14 -5.19
CA HIS A 243 7.62 11.98 -5.38
C HIS A 243 7.33 10.83 -6.33
N TRP A 244 8.00 10.79 -7.49
CA TRP A 244 7.85 9.69 -8.44
C TRP A 244 8.34 8.36 -7.87
N ARG A 245 9.52 8.35 -7.23
CA ARG A 245 10.06 7.13 -6.61
C ARG A 245 9.12 6.58 -5.55
N ASN A 246 8.57 7.42 -4.70
CA ASN A 246 7.62 7.02 -3.67
C ASN A 246 6.30 6.54 -4.29
N ALA A 247 5.74 7.27 -5.24
CA ALA A 247 4.51 6.89 -5.92
C ALA A 247 4.66 5.54 -6.65
N ARG A 248 5.77 5.35 -7.37
CA ARG A 248 6.04 4.10 -8.07
C ARG A 248 6.18 2.92 -7.10
N THR A 249 6.85 3.12 -5.97
CA THR A 249 7.00 2.08 -4.94
C THR A 249 5.67 1.67 -4.34
N VAL A 250 4.83 2.64 -3.91
CA VAL A 250 3.49 2.36 -3.38
C VAL A 250 2.60 1.66 -4.41
N SER A 251 2.62 2.12 -5.67
CA SER A 251 1.85 1.49 -6.75
C SER A 251 2.27 0.05 -7.06
N SER A 252 3.50 -0.34 -6.68
CA SER A 252 4.02 -1.69 -6.89
C SER A 252 3.74 -2.65 -5.74
N HIS A 253 3.18 -2.16 -4.62
CA HIS A 253 2.89 -2.99 -3.44
C HIS A 253 1.96 -4.16 -3.81
N ASN A 254 0.88 -3.87 -4.53
CA ASN A 254 -0.01 -4.88 -5.12
C ASN A 254 0.03 -4.74 -6.64
N PRO A 255 0.25 -5.85 -7.40
CA PRO A 255 0.37 -5.76 -8.85
C PRO A 255 -0.91 -5.24 -9.52
N VAL A 256 -0.83 -4.04 -10.12
CA VAL A 256 -1.98 -3.32 -10.72
C VAL A 256 -2.63 -4.13 -11.85
N ILE A 257 -1.84 -4.88 -12.62
CA ILE A 257 -2.34 -5.69 -13.75
C ILE A 257 -3.44 -6.68 -13.36
N TYR A 258 -3.36 -7.25 -12.15
CA TYR A 258 -4.39 -8.17 -11.66
C TYR A 258 -5.64 -7.41 -11.20
N LYS A 259 -5.52 -6.16 -10.79
CA LYS A 259 -6.67 -5.34 -10.39
C LYS A 259 -7.53 -4.95 -11.59
N ALA A 260 -6.93 -4.52 -12.68
CA ALA A 260 -7.64 -4.24 -13.91
C ALA A 260 -8.40 -5.50 -14.42
N ARG A 261 -7.78 -6.68 -14.34
CA ARG A 261 -8.42 -7.95 -14.70
C ARG A 261 -9.64 -8.25 -13.82
N ILE A 262 -9.52 -8.11 -12.49
CA ILE A 262 -10.62 -8.35 -11.54
C ILE A 262 -11.80 -7.43 -11.85
N VAL A 263 -11.54 -6.14 -12.07
CA VAL A 263 -12.57 -5.16 -12.43
C VAL A 263 -13.22 -5.51 -13.77
N GLY A 264 -12.42 -5.90 -14.78
CA GLY A 264 -12.92 -6.31 -16.08
C GLY A 264 -13.82 -7.53 -16.02
N ASP A 265 -13.44 -8.55 -15.24
CA ASP A 265 -14.21 -9.78 -15.06
C ASP A 265 -15.54 -9.48 -14.32
N TRP A 266 -15.51 -8.65 -13.29
CA TRP A 266 -16.72 -8.17 -12.63
C TRP A 266 -17.68 -7.47 -13.60
N VAL A 267 -17.18 -6.54 -14.39
CA VAL A 267 -18.02 -5.75 -15.35
C VAL A 267 -18.61 -6.63 -16.44
N ILE A 268 -17.88 -7.62 -16.93
CA ILE A 268 -18.30 -8.49 -18.03
C ILE A 268 -19.19 -9.63 -17.55
N ASN A 269 -18.77 -10.31 -16.48
CA ASN A 269 -19.31 -11.61 -16.07
C ASN A 269 -20.02 -11.55 -14.71
N GLY A 270 -19.87 -10.48 -13.94
CA GLY A 270 -20.37 -10.39 -12.56
C GLY A 270 -19.62 -11.28 -11.58
N THR A 271 -18.40 -11.73 -11.92
CA THR A 271 -17.59 -12.59 -11.06
C THR A 271 -17.16 -11.82 -9.82
N GLU A 272 -17.54 -12.32 -8.63
CA GLU A 272 -17.15 -11.69 -7.35
C GLU A 272 -15.61 -11.67 -7.19
N PRO A 273 -15.06 -10.58 -6.62
CA PRO A 273 -13.63 -10.47 -6.40
C PRO A 273 -13.16 -11.39 -5.27
N PRO A 274 -11.89 -11.81 -5.24
CA PRO A 274 -11.34 -12.52 -4.10
C PRO A 274 -11.18 -11.59 -2.90
N PHE A 275 -11.52 -12.06 -1.69
CA PHE A 275 -11.37 -11.32 -0.43
C PHE A 275 -10.05 -11.60 0.30
N VAL A 276 -9.22 -12.46 -0.24
CA VAL A 276 -7.92 -12.83 0.33
C VAL A 276 -6.88 -12.87 -0.79
N TRP A 277 -5.70 -12.36 -0.49
CA TRP A 277 -4.57 -12.35 -1.41
C TRP A 277 -3.50 -13.29 -0.87
N GLN A 278 -3.16 -14.28 -1.66
CA GLN A 278 -2.12 -15.25 -1.31
C GLN A 278 -0.92 -15.06 -2.23
N ILE A 279 0.28 -15.06 -1.64
CA ILE A 279 1.54 -15.01 -2.37
C ILE A 279 2.16 -16.40 -2.30
N GLY A 280 2.67 -16.90 -3.43
CA GLY A 280 3.38 -18.18 -3.50
C GLY A 280 2.54 -19.39 -3.86
N ASN A 281 1.22 -19.29 -4.01
CA ASN A 281 0.37 -20.37 -4.51
C ASN A 281 0.20 -20.23 -6.03
N GLY A 282 0.72 -21.20 -6.79
CA GLY A 282 0.48 -21.26 -8.23
C GLY A 282 -0.99 -21.62 -8.55
N PRO A 283 -1.47 -21.37 -9.80
CA PRO A 283 -2.81 -21.76 -10.22
C PRO A 283 -2.99 -23.27 -10.06
N GLY A 284 -3.97 -23.70 -9.26
CA GLY A 284 -4.34 -25.10 -9.07
C GLY A 284 -4.31 -25.62 -7.63
N LYS A 285 -4.07 -24.76 -6.63
CA LYS A 285 -4.21 -25.11 -5.20
C LYS A 285 -5.13 -24.09 -4.52
N ALA A 286 -6.40 -24.20 -4.79
CA ALA A 286 -7.47 -23.67 -3.96
C ALA A 286 -8.01 -24.80 -3.09
#